data_d9c94b463198c7876527d421dd532c59
#
_entry.id   d9c94b463198c7876527d421dd532c59
#
_cell.length_a   1.000
_cell.length_b   1.000
_cell.length_c   1.000
_cell.angle_alpha   90.00
_cell.angle_beta   90.00
_cell.angle_gamma   90.00
#
_symmetry.space_group_name_H-M   'P 1'
#
loop_
_entity.id
_entity.type
_entity.pdbx_description
1 polymer ?
#
loop_
_entity_poly.entity_id
_entity_poly.type
_entity_poly.pdbx_seq_one_letter_code
_entity_poly.pdbx_strand_id
1 'polypeptide(L)'
;MSRRKDSMTAADSGRHILKPLAFTCLLGECRSELLPLLSQVSKVVSAEGSLSKTLKLVLELMKQHLQATRAMITLYDASCDQIFIHESFGLSREEAERGVYYPGEGITGKVVETKQPIIVPHIADDPRFLNRTGSWDRHEDRQLSFICVPIIRGMKVMGTIGIERLYNNEQLLYLDLEVLRIIATTIAQAVELHLLERAHQKVLREQNSLLKQALQEKFKPANIIGNSRVMQSVYQMIEKVSHARTTVLILGESGVGKERVASAIHYNSHCANGPFVKFNCSSLPEGVIESELFGHEKGAFTGALSRRAGRFEEADGGTIFLDEIGELTPSAQAKLLRVLQERCFERVGSNETIKVNVRILAATHRNLQDMVASGTFREDLFYRLNVFPITIPPLRERGNDILILADHFNAHFAKEQGVDVPSIATPALNLLLNYGWPGNVRELENTMERAVLLADEGVIHSYHLPINLQPVVLGEAVTGLEAQLTKVEYDMIVEALSRHQGNISQAAAQLSMTRRTLSLRMEKYQLDYKTYRCRH
;
A
#
# COMPACT_ATOMS: atom_id res chain seq x y z
N MET A 1 -55.29 -15.64 71.35
CA MET A 1 -54.30 -14.92 72.23
C MET A 1 -53.34 -14.24 71.27
N SER A 2 -53.50 -13.04 71.21
CA SER A 2 -52.75 -11.89 71.68
C SER A 2 -51.72 -11.41 70.69
N ARG A 3 -52.03 -10.31 69.94
CA ARG A 3 -51.48 -8.96 70.04
C ARG A 3 -49.99 -8.84 69.83
N ARG A 4 -49.41 -8.01 68.93
CA ARG A 4 -49.44 -6.56 68.64
C ARG A 4 -48.55 -6.28 67.43
N LYS A 5 -48.90 -5.48 66.45
CA LYS A 5 -48.68 -4.00 66.35
C LYS A 5 -47.19 -3.62 66.51
N ASP A 6 -46.57 -3.09 65.48
CA ASP A 6 -46.32 -1.69 65.07
C ASP A 6 -45.28 -1.68 63.95
N SER A 7 -45.51 -1.08 62.90
CA SER A 7 -45.49 0.31 62.42
C SER A 7 -44.18 0.78 61.80
N MET A 8 -44.34 1.29 60.58
CA MET A 8 -43.59 2.39 59.94
C MET A 8 -42.15 2.06 59.47
N THR A 9 -41.74 2.38 58.24
CA THR A 9 -41.98 3.59 57.45
C THR A 9 -41.71 3.34 55.97
N ALA A 10 -42.45 4.04 55.16
CA ALA A 10 -42.37 4.13 53.71
C ALA A 10 -41.04 4.73 53.23
N ALA A 11 -40.53 4.23 52.14
CA ALA A 11 -39.78 4.99 51.16
C ALA A 11 -40.32 4.65 49.77
N ASP A 12 -41.24 5.51 49.39
CA ASP A 12 -41.86 5.56 48.07
C ASP A 12 -40.80 6.06 47.04
N SER A 13 -40.18 5.14 46.33
CA SER A 13 -39.40 5.50 45.17
C SER A 13 -40.32 5.45 43.94
N GLY A 14 -40.88 6.59 43.63
CA GLY A 14 -41.81 6.80 42.52
C GLY A 14 -41.29 6.30 41.18
N ARG A 15 -41.78 5.15 40.79
CA ARG A 15 -41.87 4.78 39.38
C ARG A 15 -42.99 5.62 38.73
N HIS A 16 -42.63 6.78 38.18
CA HIS A 16 -43.49 7.45 37.21
C HIS A 16 -43.61 6.59 35.98
N ILE A 17 -44.55 5.65 36.00
CA ILE A 17 -45.11 5.04 34.81
C ILE A 17 -45.90 6.13 34.09
N LEU A 18 -45.30 6.70 33.03
CA LEU A 18 -45.96 7.64 32.13
C LEU A 18 -47.21 6.96 31.56
N LYS A 19 -48.38 7.32 32.03
CA LYS A 19 -49.66 7.04 31.36
C LYS A 19 -49.61 7.66 29.96
N PRO A 20 -50.07 6.99 28.91
CA PRO A 20 -50.21 7.61 27.60
C PRO A 20 -51.32 8.70 27.74
N LEU A 21 -50.87 9.96 27.76
CA LEU A 21 -51.78 11.10 27.69
C LEU A 21 -52.55 11.06 26.39
N ALA A 22 -53.85 11.17 26.50
CA ALA A 22 -54.81 11.15 25.39
C ALA A 22 -54.43 12.25 24.37
N PHE A 23 -53.98 11.81 23.23
CA PHE A 23 -53.52 12.57 22.03
C PHE A 23 -54.66 13.21 21.24
N THR A 24 -55.75 13.66 21.86
CA THR A 24 -56.98 13.91 21.12
C THR A 24 -57.38 15.37 20.88
N CYS A 25 -56.67 16.38 21.41
CA CYS A 25 -57.25 17.75 21.28
C CYS A 25 -56.31 18.87 20.80
N LEU A 26 -55.04 18.66 20.54
CA LEU A 26 -54.10 19.71 20.03
C LEU A 26 -53.57 19.42 18.62
N LEU A 27 -54.12 18.44 17.94
CA LEU A 27 -53.59 17.86 16.68
C LEU A 27 -54.04 18.58 15.41
N GLY A 28 -54.89 19.57 15.46
CA GLY A 28 -55.43 20.23 14.27
C GLY A 28 -54.42 21.18 13.61
N GLU A 29 -53.79 22.07 14.36
CA GLU A 29 -52.91 23.11 13.80
C GLU A 29 -51.42 22.70 13.82
N CYS A 30 -50.94 22.01 14.85
CA CYS A 30 -49.53 21.55 14.90
C CYS A 30 -49.19 20.45 13.93
N ARG A 31 -50.15 19.62 13.45
CA ARG A 31 -49.91 18.57 12.45
C ARG A 31 -49.52 19.10 11.07
N SER A 32 -49.98 20.31 10.71
CA SER A 32 -49.71 20.84 9.38
C SER A 32 -48.25 21.24 9.15
N GLU A 33 -47.48 21.57 10.21
CA GLU A 33 -46.10 22.05 10.08
C GLU A 33 -45.04 20.97 10.33
N LEU A 34 -45.34 19.94 11.12
CA LEU A 34 -44.37 18.89 11.47
C LEU A 34 -44.16 17.85 10.39
N LEU A 35 -45.20 17.46 9.65
CA LEU A 35 -45.11 16.52 8.54
C LEU A 35 -44.20 17.04 7.39
N PRO A 36 -44.31 18.32 6.98
CA PRO A 36 -43.38 18.90 6.02
C PRO A 36 -41.92 18.86 6.48
N LEU A 37 -41.63 19.18 7.75
CA LEU A 37 -40.27 19.09 8.31
C LEU A 37 -39.70 17.68 8.21
N LEU A 38 -40.43 16.67 8.69
CA LEU A 38 -39.98 15.28 8.65
C LEU A 38 -39.79 14.76 7.22
N SER A 39 -40.69 15.14 6.31
CA SER A 39 -40.54 14.80 4.89
C SER A 39 -39.31 15.45 4.25
N GLN A 40 -39.03 16.71 4.55
CA GLN A 40 -37.87 17.43 4.05
C GLN A 40 -36.57 16.85 4.65
N VAL A 41 -36.51 16.57 5.95
CA VAL A 41 -35.38 15.92 6.60
C VAL A 41 -35.09 14.56 5.94
N SER A 42 -36.12 13.74 5.71
CA SER A 42 -35.96 12.43 5.04
C SER A 42 -35.38 12.58 3.62
N LYS A 43 -35.87 13.57 2.85
CA LYS A 43 -35.31 13.86 1.50
C LYS A 43 -33.87 14.31 1.53
N VAL A 44 -33.52 15.19 2.46
CA VAL A 44 -32.13 15.69 2.63
C VAL A 44 -31.19 14.58 3.03
N VAL A 45 -31.61 13.69 3.94
CA VAL A 45 -30.80 12.55 4.39
C VAL A 45 -30.61 11.49 3.31
N SER A 46 -31.61 11.34 2.42
CA SER A 46 -31.55 10.38 1.31
C SER A 46 -30.81 10.92 0.07
N ALA A 47 -30.49 12.22 0.03
CA ALA A 47 -29.75 12.80 -1.08
C ALA A 47 -28.26 12.48 -0.98
N GLU A 48 -27.60 12.24 -2.14
CA GLU A 48 -26.15 12.06 -2.18
C GLU A 48 -25.43 13.35 -1.78
N GLY A 49 -24.53 13.24 -0.79
CA GLY A 49 -23.75 14.38 -0.30
C GLY A 49 -22.83 14.05 0.87
N SER A 50 -21.97 15.00 1.24
CA SER A 50 -21.16 14.84 2.46
C SER A 50 -22.03 14.95 3.72
N LEU A 51 -21.73 14.18 4.76
CA LEU A 51 -22.46 14.23 6.05
C LEU A 51 -22.58 15.67 6.57
N SER A 52 -21.51 16.45 6.51
CA SER A 52 -21.47 17.85 6.95
C SER A 52 -22.54 18.70 6.25
N LYS A 53 -22.68 18.55 4.92
CA LYS A 53 -23.71 19.26 4.14
C LYS A 53 -25.11 18.82 4.51
N THR A 54 -25.31 17.51 4.66
CA THR A 54 -26.60 16.93 5.08
C THR A 54 -27.01 17.43 6.47
N LEU A 55 -26.11 17.38 7.45
CA LEU A 55 -26.41 17.83 8.82
C LEU A 55 -26.65 19.34 8.91
N LYS A 56 -25.93 20.17 8.14
CA LYS A 56 -26.22 21.61 8.03
C LYS A 56 -27.61 21.88 7.54
N LEU A 57 -28.05 21.20 6.47
CA LEU A 57 -29.39 21.36 5.94
C LEU A 57 -30.47 20.92 6.94
N VAL A 58 -30.22 19.84 7.69
CA VAL A 58 -31.12 19.40 8.77
C VAL A 58 -31.23 20.46 9.87
N LEU A 59 -30.09 21.07 10.29
CA LEU A 59 -30.11 22.14 11.27
C LEU A 59 -30.84 23.40 10.77
N GLU A 60 -30.71 23.76 9.49
CA GLU A 60 -31.45 24.86 8.90
C GLU A 60 -32.97 24.61 8.88
N LEU A 61 -33.41 23.39 8.55
CA LEU A 61 -34.82 23.00 8.65
C LEU A 61 -35.34 23.05 10.08
N MET A 62 -34.54 22.61 11.06
CA MET A 62 -34.88 22.72 12.48
C MET A 62 -35.02 24.19 12.93
N LYS A 63 -34.13 25.09 12.47
CA LYS A 63 -34.23 26.53 12.71
C LYS A 63 -35.56 27.09 12.20
N GLN A 64 -35.96 26.76 10.97
CA GLN A 64 -37.16 27.28 10.34
C GLN A 64 -38.45 26.80 11.02
N HIS A 65 -38.52 25.52 11.39
CA HIS A 65 -39.74 24.91 11.87
C HIS A 65 -39.89 24.87 13.40
N LEU A 66 -38.77 24.77 14.13
CA LEU A 66 -38.78 24.69 15.63
C LEU A 66 -38.49 26.01 16.30
N GLN A 67 -38.30 27.10 15.56
CA GLN A 67 -37.92 28.42 16.11
C GLN A 67 -36.75 28.35 17.09
N ALA A 68 -35.79 27.44 16.84
CA ALA A 68 -34.66 27.28 17.72
C ALA A 68 -33.70 28.48 17.61
N THR A 69 -33.23 28.96 18.73
CA THR A 69 -32.23 30.04 18.82
C THR A 69 -30.86 29.51 18.42
N ARG A 70 -30.54 28.31 18.90
CA ARG A 70 -29.32 27.57 18.56
C ARG A 70 -29.63 26.09 18.43
N ALA A 71 -28.87 25.38 17.57
CA ALA A 71 -28.87 23.93 17.57
C ALA A 71 -27.49 23.39 17.23
N MET A 72 -27.21 22.19 17.73
CA MET A 72 -25.96 21.50 17.50
C MET A 72 -26.20 20.01 17.32
N ILE A 73 -25.41 19.41 16.45
CA ILE A 73 -25.28 17.96 16.30
C ILE A 73 -23.87 17.59 16.72
N THR A 74 -23.77 16.76 17.75
CA THR A 74 -22.48 16.24 18.22
C THR A 74 -22.30 14.81 17.73
N LEU A 75 -21.03 14.41 17.54
CA LEU A 75 -20.64 13.04 17.27
C LEU A 75 -19.80 12.51 18.42
N TYR A 76 -19.97 11.22 18.72
CA TYR A 76 -19.21 10.52 19.74
C TYR A 76 -18.13 9.66 19.08
N ASP A 77 -16.87 9.94 19.42
CA ASP A 77 -15.72 9.13 19.01
C ASP A 77 -15.33 8.17 20.12
N ALA A 78 -15.68 6.91 19.96
CA ALA A 78 -15.35 5.85 20.92
C ALA A 78 -13.84 5.56 21.02
N SER A 79 -13.01 6.01 20.06
CA SER A 79 -11.56 5.77 20.11
C SER A 79 -10.83 6.67 21.11
N CYS A 80 -11.32 7.87 21.34
CA CYS A 80 -10.79 8.83 22.30
C CYS A 80 -11.76 9.16 23.44
N ASP A 81 -12.94 8.51 23.46
CA ASP A 81 -14.02 8.69 24.44
C ASP A 81 -14.49 10.16 24.54
N GLN A 82 -14.58 10.84 23.38
CA GLN A 82 -14.92 12.26 23.30
C GLN A 82 -16.18 12.49 22.48
N ILE A 83 -16.94 13.51 22.88
CA ILE A 83 -18.13 14.02 22.18
C ILE A 83 -17.78 15.43 21.70
N PHE A 84 -17.83 15.68 20.40
CA PHE A 84 -17.49 16.97 19.81
C PHE A 84 -18.62 17.49 18.93
N ILE A 85 -18.75 18.81 18.84
CA ILE A 85 -19.73 19.44 17.96
C ILE A 85 -19.26 19.25 16.50
N HIS A 86 -20.05 18.53 15.71
CA HIS A 86 -19.75 18.30 14.29
C HIS A 86 -20.33 19.41 13.42
N GLU A 87 -21.60 19.79 13.66
CA GLU A 87 -22.28 20.89 12.99
C GLU A 87 -23.16 21.65 13.98
N SER A 88 -23.26 22.96 13.77
CA SER A 88 -24.10 23.81 14.60
C SER A 88 -24.63 25.01 13.82
N PHE A 89 -25.71 25.62 14.28
CA PHE A 89 -26.09 26.99 13.95
C PHE A 89 -26.27 27.84 15.21
N GLY A 90 -26.08 29.16 15.10
CA GLY A 90 -26.12 30.08 16.23
C GLY A 90 -24.84 30.06 17.08
N LEU A 91 -23.83 29.28 16.75
CA LEU A 91 -22.50 29.26 17.33
C LEU A 91 -21.45 29.73 16.31
N SER A 92 -20.46 30.49 16.77
CA SER A 92 -19.27 30.77 15.96
C SER A 92 -18.39 29.50 15.88
N ARG A 93 -17.44 29.51 14.94
CA ARG A 93 -16.51 28.39 14.79
C ARG A 93 -15.69 28.12 16.06
N GLU A 94 -15.21 29.17 16.70
CA GLU A 94 -14.42 29.08 17.94
C GLU A 94 -15.25 28.54 19.11
N GLU A 95 -16.53 28.92 19.19
CA GLU A 95 -17.47 28.39 20.19
C GLU A 95 -17.76 26.91 19.96
N ALA A 96 -17.94 26.50 18.72
CA ALA A 96 -18.16 25.08 18.38
C ALA A 96 -16.91 24.24 18.68
N GLU A 97 -15.70 24.72 18.37
CA GLU A 97 -14.44 24.02 18.66
C GLU A 97 -14.20 23.82 20.18
N ARG A 98 -14.69 24.74 21.03
CA ARG A 98 -14.65 24.58 22.51
C ARG A 98 -15.65 23.55 23.03
N GLY A 99 -16.66 23.19 22.26
CA GLY A 99 -17.74 22.27 22.66
C GLY A 99 -17.32 20.80 22.63
N VAL A 100 -16.35 20.43 23.47
CA VAL A 100 -15.90 19.04 23.66
C VAL A 100 -16.37 18.55 25.03
N TYR A 101 -16.99 17.38 25.07
CA TYR A 101 -17.55 16.76 26.27
C TYR A 101 -17.09 15.31 26.38
N TYR A 102 -17.19 14.76 27.62
CA TYR A 102 -16.98 13.34 27.88
C TYR A 102 -18.29 12.66 28.29
N PRO A 103 -18.45 11.33 28.08
CA PRO A 103 -19.61 10.60 28.60
C PRO A 103 -19.82 10.87 30.12
N GLY A 104 -21.07 11.13 30.51
CA GLY A 104 -21.44 11.52 31.87
C GLY A 104 -21.25 13.02 32.21
N GLU A 105 -20.54 13.79 31.37
CA GLU A 105 -20.22 15.18 31.62
C GLU A 105 -21.31 16.13 31.06
N GLY A 106 -21.88 16.94 31.95
CA GLY A 106 -22.92 17.89 31.60
C GLY A 106 -24.20 17.20 31.07
N ILE A 107 -25.00 17.93 30.30
CA ILE A 107 -26.23 17.40 29.70
C ILE A 107 -25.91 16.50 28.55
N THR A 108 -25.06 16.95 27.64
CA THR A 108 -24.67 16.22 26.42
C THR A 108 -24.01 14.87 26.77
N GLY A 109 -23.05 14.87 27.71
CA GLY A 109 -22.37 13.64 28.13
C GLY A 109 -23.30 12.67 28.87
N LYS A 110 -24.24 13.17 29.69
CA LYS A 110 -25.26 12.34 30.35
C LYS A 110 -26.22 11.70 29.37
N VAL A 111 -26.61 12.39 28.30
CA VAL A 111 -27.45 11.83 27.24
C VAL A 111 -26.74 10.70 26.53
N VAL A 112 -25.44 10.82 26.29
CA VAL A 112 -24.63 9.73 25.66
C VAL A 112 -24.51 8.52 26.60
N GLU A 113 -24.24 8.76 27.90
CA GLU A 113 -24.09 7.71 28.92
C GLU A 113 -25.41 6.97 29.18
N THR A 114 -26.49 7.71 29.44
CA THR A 114 -27.78 7.13 29.82
C THR A 114 -28.61 6.64 28.64
N LYS A 115 -28.29 7.11 27.43
CA LYS A 115 -29.07 6.87 26.19
C LYS A 115 -30.51 7.40 26.29
N GLN A 116 -30.77 8.31 27.21
CA GLN A 116 -32.07 8.91 27.43
C GLN A 116 -32.02 10.40 27.09
N PRO A 117 -33.07 10.96 26.50
CA PRO A 117 -33.15 12.39 26.25
C PRO A 117 -33.29 13.17 27.54
N ILE A 118 -32.80 14.40 27.56
CA ILE A 118 -32.90 15.31 28.68
C ILE A 118 -33.54 16.61 28.21
N ILE A 119 -34.54 17.09 28.94
CA ILE A 119 -35.17 18.40 28.80
C ILE A 119 -34.73 19.27 30.00
N VAL A 120 -34.29 20.47 29.73
CA VAL A 120 -33.98 21.50 30.72
C VAL A 120 -34.87 22.70 30.42
N PRO A 121 -35.94 22.92 31.20
CA PRO A 121 -36.87 24.04 30.97
C PRO A 121 -36.21 25.40 31.09
N HIS A 122 -35.32 25.57 32.08
CA HIS A 122 -34.57 26.81 32.32
C HIS A 122 -33.08 26.50 32.43
N ILE A 123 -32.31 26.90 31.42
CA ILE A 123 -30.85 26.64 31.36
C ILE A 123 -30.13 27.30 32.56
N ALA A 124 -30.58 28.51 32.97
CA ALA A 124 -29.96 29.29 34.05
C ALA A 124 -29.98 28.59 35.41
N ASP A 125 -31.01 27.76 35.66
CA ASP A 125 -31.24 27.12 36.94
C ASP A 125 -30.69 25.69 37.02
N ASP A 126 -30.22 25.12 35.92
CA ASP A 126 -29.74 23.74 35.89
C ASP A 126 -28.19 23.65 35.99
N PRO A 127 -27.67 23.16 37.14
CA PRO A 127 -26.22 23.07 37.34
C PRO A 127 -25.51 22.09 36.40
N ARG A 128 -26.24 21.25 35.67
CA ARG A 128 -25.70 20.32 34.66
C ARG A 128 -25.35 21.01 33.33
N PHE A 129 -25.85 22.23 33.11
CA PHE A 129 -25.52 23.00 31.93
C PHE A 129 -24.15 23.69 32.08
N LEU A 130 -23.12 23.17 31.41
CA LEU A 130 -21.72 23.56 31.62
C LEU A 130 -21.27 24.80 30.83
N ASN A 131 -22.10 25.32 29.89
CA ASN A 131 -21.76 26.45 29.02
C ASN A 131 -20.33 26.37 28.41
N ARG A 132 -19.89 25.19 28.02
CA ARG A 132 -18.53 24.99 27.48
C ARG A 132 -18.24 25.77 26.20
N THR A 133 -19.25 26.04 25.41
CA THR A 133 -19.14 26.87 24.20
C THR A 133 -18.85 28.34 24.55
N GLY A 134 -19.19 28.80 25.77
CA GLY A 134 -19.11 30.18 26.17
C GLY A 134 -20.12 31.09 25.45
N SER A 135 -21.10 30.50 24.77
CA SER A 135 -22.05 31.23 23.93
C SER A 135 -23.19 31.89 24.73
N TRP A 136 -23.34 31.49 25.99
CA TRP A 136 -24.42 31.98 26.84
C TRP A 136 -24.15 33.38 27.44
N ASP A 137 -22.90 33.81 27.56
CA ASP A 137 -22.51 35.11 28.07
C ASP A 137 -23.02 36.31 27.23
N ARG A 138 -23.51 36.01 26.01
CA ARG A 138 -24.02 37.02 25.07
C ARG A 138 -25.53 37.31 25.18
N HIS A 139 -26.26 36.50 25.93
CA HIS A 139 -27.72 36.63 26.02
C HIS A 139 -28.15 36.59 27.51
N GLU A 140 -28.56 37.74 28.02
CA GLU A 140 -29.14 37.86 29.39
C GLU A 140 -30.51 37.20 29.53
N ASP A 141 -31.03 36.52 28.50
CA ASP A 141 -32.39 35.95 28.49
C ASP A 141 -32.49 34.70 29.37
N ARG A 142 -33.04 34.88 30.57
CA ARG A 142 -33.29 33.82 31.57
C ARG A 142 -34.37 32.79 31.17
N GLN A 143 -34.98 32.90 29.98
CA GLN A 143 -36.09 32.06 29.53
C GLN A 143 -35.70 31.06 28.44
N LEU A 144 -34.42 30.66 28.37
CA LEU A 144 -33.99 29.64 27.40
C LEU A 144 -34.15 28.24 27.98
N SER A 145 -34.73 27.35 27.17
CA SER A 145 -34.79 25.91 27.44
C SER A 145 -33.81 25.17 26.54
N PHE A 146 -33.35 24.02 27.01
CA PHE A 146 -32.44 23.12 26.24
C PHE A 146 -33.05 21.72 26.18
N ILE A 147 -33.09 21.15 24.98
CA ILE A 147 -33.49 19.77 24.75
C ILE A 147 -32.33 19.03 24.07
N CYS A 148 -31.93 17.92 24.64
CA CYS A 148 -30.85 17.09 24.09
C CYS A 148 -31.32 15.65 23.91
N VAL A 149 -31.18 15.12 22.70
CA VAL A 149 -31.63 13.77 22.30
C VAL A 149 -30.46 12.96 21.80
N PRO A 150 -30.33 11.68 22.15
CA PRO A 150 -29.27 10.85 21.63
C PRO A 150 -29.59 10.40 20.19
N ILE A 151 -28.55 10.34 19.36
CA ILE A 151 -28.57 9.70 18.04
C ILE A 151 -28.17 8.24 18.27
N ILE A 152 -29.11 7.32 18.18
CA ILE A 152 -28.90 5.90 18.49
C ILE A 152 -29.20 5.03 17.29
N ARG A 153 -28.35 4.02 17.06
CA ARG A 153 -28.63 2.93 16.15
C ARG A 153 -28.31 1.58 16.79
N GLY A 154 -29.34 0.75 16.93
CA GLY A 154 -29.25 -0.48 17.72
C GLY A 154 -28.90 -0.17 19.19
N MET A 155 -27.78 -0.68 19.67
CA MET A 155 -27.28 -0.48 21.03
C MET A 155 -26.24 0.65 21.16
N LYS A 156 -25.82 1.25 20.02
CA LYS A 156 -24.72 2.25 20.00
C LYS A 156 -25.26 3.66 19.95
N VAL A 157 -24.71 4.54 20.79
CA VAL A 157 -24.88 5.98 20.67
C VAL A 157 -23.82 6.50 19.71
N MET A 158 -24.27 7.30 18.71
CA MET A 158 -23.42 7.88 17.68
C MET A 158 -23.12 9.35 17.97
N GLY A 159 -23.92 9.99 18.81
CA GLY A 159 -23.84 11.39 19.14
C GLY A 159 -25.14 11.90 19.76
N THR A 160 -25.35 13.23 19.69
CA THR A 160 -26.58 13.86 20.19
C THR A 160 -27.05 14.98 19.27
N ILE A 161 -28.35 15.32 19.34
CA ILE A 161 -28.91 16.56 18.82
C ILE A 161 -29.34 17.40 19.99
N GLY A 162 -28.83 18.64 20.07
CA GLY A 162 -29.22 19.63 21.06
C GLY A 162 -29.88 20.84 20.41
N ILE A 163 -30.97 21.35 20.98
CA ILE A 163 -31.56 22.64 20.59
C ILE A 163 -31.75 23.54 21.81
N GLU A 164 -31.53 24.83 21.63
CA GLU A 164 -31.90 25.90 22.54
C GLU A 164 -33.04 26.71 21.94
N ARG A 165 -34.04 27.01 22.73
CA ARG A 165 -35.18 27.85 22.33
C ARG A 165 -35.73 28.61 23.50
N LEU A 166 -36.52 29.67 23.23
CA LEU A 166 -37.27 30.39 24.26
C LEU A 166 -38.33 29.45 24.86
N TYR A 167 -38.37 29.45 26.20
CA TYR A 167 -39.37 28.68 26.96
C TYR A 167 -40.77 29.28 26.75
N ASN A 168 -41.71 28.49 26.35
CA ASN A 168 -43.13 28.89 26.20
C ASN A 168 -44.02 28.12 27.19
N ASN A 169 -44.04 26.79 27.10
CA ASN A 169 -44.72 25.88 28.02
C ASN A 169 -44.12 24.46 27.93
N GLU A 170 -44.40 23.64 28.94
CA GLU A 170 -43.87 22.25 29.00
C GLU A 170 -44.42 21.37 27.85
N GLN A 171 -45.65 21.55 27.43
CA GLN A 171 -46.29 20.72 26.38
C GLN A 171 -45.55 20.88 25.04
N LEU A 172 -45.11 22.09 24.70
CA LEU A 172 -44.31 22.36 23.51
C LEU A 172 -42.92 21.73 23.58
N LEU A 173 -42.29 21.73 24.76
CA LEU A 173 -40.99 21.06 24.93
C LEU A 173 -41.06 19.55 24.73
N TYR A 174 -42.14 18.90 25.19
CA TYR A 174 -42.35 17.47 24.95
C TYR A 174 -42.65 17.17 23.46
N LEU A 175 -43.37 18.06 22.78
CA LEU A 175 -43.59 17.92 21.34
C LEU A 175 -42.27 18.04 20.56
N ASP A 176 -41.47 19.04 20.86
CA ASP A 176 -40.13 19.22 20.27
C ASP A 176 -39.23 18.02 20.54
N LEU A 177 -39.28 17.45 21.74
CA LEU A 177 -38.55 16.23 22.08
C LEU A 177 -38.89 15.08 21.14
N GLU A 178 -40.18 14.82 20.89
CA GLU A 178 -40.60 13.73 20.01
C GLU A 178 -40.18 13.98 18.55
N VAL A 179 -40.25 15.22 18.08
CA VAL A 179 -39.76 15.60 16.75
C VAL A 179 -38.25 15.36 16.63
N LEU A 180 -37.48 15.78 17.64
CA LEU A 180 -36.04 15.59 17.67
C LEU A 180 -35.67 14.10 17.70
N ARG A 181 -36.43 13.26 18.42
CA ARG A 181 -36.22 11.79 18.42
C ARG A 181 -36.39 11.19 17.02
N ILE A 182 -37.42 11.63 16.28
CA ILE A 182 -37.63 11.17 14.91
C ILE A 182 -36.49 11.63 14.00
N ILE A 183 -36.09 12.91 14.10
CA ILE A 183 -34.95 13.44 13.35
C ILE A 183 -33.66 12.67 13.69
N ALA A 184 -33.37 12.45 14.98
CA ALA A 184 -32.20 11.70 15.46
C ALA A 184 -32.17 10.27 14.87
N THR A 185 -33.32 9.60 14.83
CA THR A 185 -33.44 8.26 14.23
C THR A 185 -33.19 8.29 12.73
N THR A 186 -33.73 9.33 12.04
CA THR A 186 -33.59 9.46 10.59
C THR A 186 -32.13 9.71 10.16
N ILE A 187 -31.41 10.54 10.90
CA ILE A 187 -29.99 10.83 10.57
C ILE A 187 -29.02 9.76 11.07
N ALA A 188 -29.43 8.89 11.99
CA ALA A 188 -28.55 7.89 12.60
C ALA A 188 -27.87 6.99 11.55
N GLN A 189 -28.57 6.64 10.49
CA GLN A 189 -28.01 5.83 9.40
C GLN A 189 -26.90 6.55 8.64
N ALA A 190 -27.08 7.81 8.30
CA ALA A 190 -26.08 8.61 7.60
C ALA A 190 -24.82 8.83 8.47
N VAL A 191 -25.04 9.05 9.76
CA VAL A 191 -23.93 9.19 10.74
C VAL A 191 -23.16 7.89 10.87
N GLU A 192 -23.84 6.75 10.99
CA GLU A 192 -23.18 5.42 11.06
C GLU A 192 -22.31 5.16 9.84
N LEU A 193 -22.87 5.33 8.64
CA LEU A 193 -22.13 5.11 7.40
C LEU A 193 -20.86 5.97 7.35
N HIS A 194 -20.96 7.24 7.71
CA HIS A 194 -19.82 8.15 7.74
C HIS A 194 -18.73 7.74 8.74
N LEU A 195 -19.13 7.29 9.94
CA LEU A 195 -18.18 6.81 10.94
C LEU A 195 -17.48 5.53 10.49
N LEU A 196 -18.22 4.61 9.84
CA LEU A 196 -17.64 3.39 9.26
C LEU A 196 -16.67 3.70 8.13
N GLU A 197 -17.00 4.62 7.23
CA GLU A 197 -16.12 5.07 6.15
C GLU A 197 -14.81 5.67 6.68
N ARG A 198 -14.91 6.54 7.70
CA ARG A 198 -13.72 7.11 8.36
C ARG A 198 -12.85 6.06 9.00
N ALA A 199 -13.45 5.12 9.73
CA ALA A 199 -12.72 4.02 10.35
C ALA A 199 -12.00 3.16 9.30
N HIS A 200 -12.69 2.81 8.21
CA HIS A 200 -12.12 2.05 7.11
C HIS A 200 -10.96 2.79 6.42
N GLN A 201 -11.13 4.09 6.14
CA GLN A 201 -10.06 4.92 5.56
C GLN A 201 -8.83 5.01 6.47
N LYS A 202 -9.02 5.07 7.80
CA LYS A 202 -7.91 5.08 8.77
C LYS A 202 -7.11 3.78 8.69
N VAL A 203 -7.78 2.63 8.72
CA VAL A 203 -7.14 1.31 8.61
C VAL A 203 -6.38 1.17 7.29
N LEU A 204 -6.97 1.58 6.17
CA LEU A 204 -6.31 1.55 4.86
C LEU A 204 -5.05 2.44 4.83
N ARG A 205 -5.10 3.63 5.44
CA ARG A 205 -3.93 4.52 5.52
C ARG A 205 -2.80 3.91 6.35
N GLU A 206 -3.13 3.30 7.49
CA GLU A 206 -2.16 2.61 8.35
C GLU A 206 -1.52 1.42 7.61
N GLN A 207 -2.31 0.57 6.95
CA GLN A 207 -1.81 -0.54 6.13
C GLN A 207 -0.91 -0.05 4.98
N ASN A 208 -1.33 1.00 4.25
CA ASN A 208 -0.51 1.59 3.20
C ASN A 208 0.82 2.16 3.73
N SER A 209 0.81 2.77 4.92
CA SER A 209 2.03 3.28 5.55
C SER A 209 3.01 2.14 5.89
N LEU A 210 2.51 1.05 6.48
CA LEU A 210 3.33 -0.12 6.81
C LEU A 210 3.90 -0.78 5.55
N LEU A 211 3.09 -0.93 4.48
CA LEU A 211 3.55 -1.48 3.21
C LEU A 211 4.63 -0.60 2.57
N LYS A 212 4.48 0.72 2.61
CA LYS A 212 5.49 1.66 2.10
C LYS A 212 6.80 1.56 2.87
N GLN A 213 6.75 1.48 4.20
CA GLN A 213 7.94 1.29 5.03
C GLN A 213 8.66 -0.02 4.71
N ALA A 214 7.90 -1.12 4.57
CA ALA A 214 8.46 -2.42 4.19
C ALA A 214 9.12 -2.39 2.79
N LEU A 215 8.52 -1.67 1.83
CA LEU A 215 9.12 -1.47 0.50
C LEU A 215 10.40 -0.63 0.57
N GLN A 216 10.41 0.46 1.33
CA GLN A 216 11.61 1.27 1.53
C GLN A 216 12.75 0.46 2.13
N GLU A 217 12.46 -0.35 3.15
CA GLU A 217 13.45 -1.25 3.76
C GLU A 217 13.97 -2.28 2.75
N LYS A 218 13.08 -2.92 2.00
CA LYS A 218 13.42 -3.94 0.98
C LYS A 218 14.32 -3.39 -0.13
N PHE A 219 14.14 -2.14 -0.53
CA PHE A 219 14.86 -1.53 -1.65
C PHE A 219 15.94 -0.54 -1.22
N LYS A 220 16.44 -0.62 0.03
CA LYS A 220 17.66 0.09 0.39
C LYS A 220 18.81 -0.35 -0.53
N PRO A 221 19.73 0.55 -0.92
CA PRO A 221 20.89 0.17 -1.71
C PRO A 221 21.71 -0.95 -1.08
N ALA A 222 21.80 -0.97 0.25
CA ALA A 222 22.48 -2.03 1.02
C ALA A 222 21.82 -3.42 0.89
N ASN A 223 20.58 -3.49 0.45
CA ASN A 223 19.83 -4.75 0.26
C ASN A 223 19.88 -5.27 -1.19
N ILE A 224 20.55 -4.55 -2.11
CA ILE A 224 20.92 -5.10 -3.41
C ILE A 224 22.11 -6.04 -3.17
N ILE A 225 21.95 -7.30 -3.57
CA ILE A 225 22.93 -8.35 -3.28
C ILE A 225 24.19 -8.16 -4.10
N GLY A 226 25.34 -8.16 -3.42
CA GLY A 226 26.67 -8.03 -4.00
C GLY A 226 27.56 -7.09 -3.19
N ASN A 227 28.82 -7.49 -2.98
CA ASN A 227 29.80 -6.75 -2.19
C ASN A 227 31.03 -6.38 -3.01
N SER A 228 31.05 -6.67 -4.31
CA SER A 228 32.18 -6.37 -5.18
C SER A 228 32.44 -4.86 -5.25
N ARG A 229 33.70 -4.49 -5.42
CA ARG A 229 34.13 -3.09 -5.50
C ARG A 229 33.42 -2.32 -6.62
N VAL A 230 33.15 -2.99 -7.73
CA VAL A 230 32.43 -2.39 -8.86
C VAL A 230 30.97 -2.08 -8.51
N MET A 231 30.29 -2.95 -7.73
CA MET A 231 28.92 -2.71 -7.25
C MET A 231 28.86 -1.63 -6.17
N GLN A 232 29.86 -1.50 -5.32
CA GLN A 232 29.92 -0.40 -4.34
C GLN A 232 29.93 0.97 -4.99
N SER A 233 30.60 1.12 -6.14
CA SER A 233 30.55 2.37 -6.93
C SER A 233 29.14 2.66 -7.43
N VAL A 234 28.41 1.63 -7.86
CA VAL A 234 26.98 1.76 -8.27
C VAL A 234 26.13 2.19 -7.08
N TYR A 235 26.31 1.62 -5.89
CA TYR A 235 25.56 2.00 -4.68
C TYR A 235 25.80 3.45 -4.29
N GLN A 236 27.03 3.94 -4.36
CA GLN A 236 27.34 5.35 -4.12
C GLN A 236 26.65 6.28 -5.12
N MET A 237 26.58 5.89 -6.40
CA MET A 237 25.84 6.66 -7.42
C MET A 237 24.32 6.66 -7.15
N ILE A 238 23.75 5.51 -6.75
CA ILE A 238 22.33 5.41 -6.37
C ILE A 238 22.04 6.36 -5.20
N GLU A 239 22.86 6.34 -4.15
CA GLU A 239 22.69 7.19 -2.98
C GLU A 239 22.72 8.68 -3.35
N LYS A 240 23.74 9.11 -4.11
CA LYS A 240 23.86 10.50 -4.57
C LYS A 240 22.66 10.97 -5.39
N VAL A 241 22.20 10.14 -6.33
CA VAL A 241 21.13 10.55 -7.25
C VAL A 241 19.73 10.41 -6.63
N SER A 242 19.58 9.59 -5.59
CA SER A 242 18.28 9.38 -4.93
C SER A 242 17.68 10.70 -4.42
N HIS A 243 18.50 11.59 -3.89
CA HIS A 243 18.08 12.91 -3.37
C HIS A 243 17.90 13.99 -4.46
N ALA A 244 18.30 13.72 -5.70
CA ALA A 244 18.14 14.67 -6.81
C ALA A 244 16.86 14.38 -7.61
N ARG A 245 16.27 15.42 -8.21
CA ARG A 245 15.12 15.27 -9.14
C ARG A 245 15.54 15.07 -10.60
N THR A 246 16.81 14.78 -10.83
CA THR A 246 17.36 14.62 -12.18
C THR A 246 16.89 13.33 -12.83
N THR A 247 16.88 13.33 -14.17
CA THR A 247 16.68 12.12 -14.98
C THR A 247 17.89 11.20 -14.82
N VAL A 248 17.66 9.90 -14.67
CA VAL A 248 18.70 8.88 -14.54
C VAL A 248 18.60 7.91 -15.70
N LEU A 249 19.73 7.65 -16.34
CA LEU A 249 19.85 6.64 -17.39
C LEU A 249 20.64 5.44 -16.86
N ILE A 250 19.97 4.29 -16.74
CA ILE A 250 20.54 3.05 -16.23
C ILE A 250 20.99 2.20 -17.41
N LEU A 251 22.29 1.99 -17.53
CA LEU A 251 22.92 1.23 -18.62
C LEU A 251 23.40 -0.14 -18.12
N GLY A 252 23.30 -1.16 -18.94
CA GLY A 252 23.82 -2.48 -18.62
C GLY A 252 23.13 -3.58 -19.43
N GLU A 253 23.79 -4.72 -19.51
CA GLU A 253 23.30 -5.90 -20.25
C GLU A 253 21.92 -6.37 -19.75
N SER A 254 21.25 -7.20 -20.54
CA SER A 254 20.00 -7.83 -20.09
C SER A 254 20.26 -8.71 -18.86
N GLY A 255 19.34 -8.67 -17.90
CA GLY A 255 19.42 -9.50 -16.69
C GLY A 255 20.38 -9.03 -15.61
N VAL A 256 21.06 -7.85 -15.72
CA VAL A 256 21.99 -7.33 -14.68
C VAL A 256 21.31 -6.78 -13.43
N GLY A 257 19.98 -6.55 -13.48
CA GLY A 257 19.21 -6.01 -12.37
C GLY A 257 18.88 -4.52 -12.46
N LYS A 258 18.73 -3.94 -13.67
CA LYS A 258 18.36 -2.53 -13.91
C LYS A 258 17.11 -2.11 -13.14
N GLU A 259 16.10 -2.95 -13.09
CA GLU A 259 14.85 -2.68 -12.37
C GLU A 259 15.04 -2.58 -10.85
N ARG A 260 15.94 -3.41 -10.26
CA ARG A 260 16.28 -3.34 -8.83
C ARG A 260 16.94 -2.01 -8.48
N VAL A 261 17.83 -1.54 -9.36
CA VAL A 261 18.49 -0.22 -9.22
C VAL A 261 17.46 0.91 -9.33
N ALA A 262 16.55 0.85 -10.30
CA ALA A 262 15.48 1.85 -10.43
C ALA A 262 14.56 1.87 -9.19
N SER A 263 14.20 0.72 -8.65
CA SER A 263 13.43 0.60 -7.42
C SER A 263 14.19 1.20 -6.22
N ALA A 264 15.48 0.92 -6.09
CA ALA A 264 16.31 1.49 -5.03
C ALA A 264 16.38 3.03 -5.12
N ILE A 265 16.52 3.60 -6.32
CA ILE A 265 16.51 5.05 -6.54
C ILE A 265 15.17 5.67 -6.13
N HIS A 266 14.04 5.05 -6.51
CA HIS A 266 12.72 5.56 -6.17
C HIS A 266 12.47 5.55 -4.66
N TYR A 267 12.62 4.38 -4.01
CA TYR A 267 12.27 4.21 -2.58
C TYR A 267 13.21 4.96 -1.61
N ASN A 268 14.38 5.40 -2.08
CA ASN A 268 15.29 6.26 -1.31
C ASN A 268 15.22 7.73 -1.74
N SER A 269 14.20 8.14 -2.51
CA SER A 269 14.03 9.50 -3.02
C SER A 269 12.92 10.28 -2.30
N HIS A 270 12.86 11.57 -2.59
CA HIS A 270 11.74 12.43 -2.15
C HIS A 270 10.37 11.98 -2.70
N CYS A 271 10.37 11.19 -3.79
CA CYS A 271 9.16 10.63 -4.40
C CYS A 271 8.79 9.25 -3.86
N ALA A 272 9.47 8.73 -2.82
CA ALA A 272 9.27 7.40 -2.25
C ALA A 272 7.81 7.12 -1.82
N ASN A 273 7.08 8.16 -1.44
CA ASN A 273 5.67 8.06 -1.07
C ASN A 273 4.69 8.17 -2.26
N GLY A 274 5.20 8.58 -3.42
CA GLY A 274 4.43 8.68 -4.66
C GLY A 274 4.33 7.34 -5.40
N PRO A 275 3.58 7.31 -6.52
CA PRO A 275 3.50 6.12 -7.35
C PRO A 275 4.85 5.78 -8.00
N PHE A 276 5.16 4.48 -8.10
CA PHE A 276 6.26 3.96 -8.90
C PHE A 276 5.70 3.16 -10.06
N VAL A 277 5.58 3.80 -11.21
CA VAL A 277 5.02 3.18 -12.42
C VAL A 277 6.15 2.62 -13.28
N LYS A 278 6.09 1.32 -13.56
CA LYS A 278 7.05 0.61 -14.40
C LYS A 278 6.45 0.36 -15.77
N PHE A 279 7.20 0.67 -16.81
CA PHE A 279 6.79 0.43 -18.19
C PHE A 279 7.96 -0.14 -19.00
N ASN A 280 7.72 -1.29 -19.63
CA ASN A 280 8.69 -1.89 -20.53
C ASN A 280 8.31 -1.57 -21.99
N CYS A 281 9.17 -0.83 -22.68
CA CYS A 281 8.94 -0.38 -24.04
C CYS A 281 9.00 -1.52 -25.09
N SER A 282 9.62 -2.65 -24.75
CA SER A 282 9.72 -3.81 -25.68
C SER A 282 8.54 -4.79 -25.59
N SER A 283 7.66 -4.64 -24.58
CA SER A 283 6.62 -5.62 -24.28
C SER A 283 5.35 -5.48 -25.13
N LEU A 284 5.23 -4.40 -25.91
CA LEU A 284 4.01 -4.05 -26.63
C LEU A 284 4.29 -3.76 -28.12
N PRO A 285 3.32 -3.98 -29.01
CA PRO A 285 3.42 -3.54 -30.40
C PRO A 285 3.58 -2.02 -30.51
N GLU A 286 4.33 -1.55 -31.50
CA GLU A 286 4.65 -0.14 -31.71
C GLU A 286 3.44 0.81 -31.67
N GLY A 287 2.32 0.42 -32.27
CA GLY A 287 1.09 1.25 -32.29
C GLY A 287 0.39 1.40 -30.93
N VAL A 288 0.74 0.56 -29.94
CA VAL A 288 0.11 0.57 -28.59
C VAL A 288 0.96 1.33 -27.58
N ILE A 289 2.27 1.43 -27.80
CA ILE A 289 3.21 2.06 -26.85
C ILE A 289 2.80 3.50 -26.53
N GLU A 290 2.48 4.32 -27.55
CA GLU A 290 2.05 5.71 -27.33
C GLU A 290 0.76 5.81 -26.53
N SER A 291 -0.21 4.96 -26.86
CA SER A 291 -1.50 4.90 -26.18
C SER A 291 -1.37 4.51 -24.70
N GLU A 292 -0.49 3.58 -24.38
CA GLU A 292 -0.24 3.18 -22.99
C GLU A 292 0.55 4.26 -22.22
N LEU A 293 1.59 4.86 -22.84
CA LEU A 293 2.40 5.88 -22.17
C LEU A 293 1.63 7.19 -21.94
N PHE A 294 0.96 7.70 -22.98
CA PHE A 294 0.34 9.03 -22.97
C PHE A 294 -1.18 9.01 -22.84
N GLY A 295 -1.82 7.83 -22.88
CA GLY A 295 -3.27 7.70 -22.88
C GLY A 295 -3.90 8.04 -24.22
N HIS A 296 -5.19 7.81 -24.34
CA HIS A 296 -5.96 8.12 -25.56
C HIS A 296 -7.36 8.62 -25.25
N GLU A 297 -7.90 9.42 -26.16
CA GLU A 297 -9.32 9.80 -26.16
C GLU A 297 -10.16 8.79 -26.95
N LYS A 298 -11.47 8.79 -26.68
CA LYS A 298 -12.40 7.95 -27.42
C LYS A 298 -12.34 8.27 -28.92
N GLY A 299 -12.14 7.25 -29.75
CA GLY A 299 -12.07 7.41 -31.22
C GLY A 299 -10.67 7.74 -31.74
N ALA A 300 -9.62 7.77 -30.94
CA ALA A 300 -8.26 8.09 -31.35
C ALA A 300 -7.67 7.09 -32.36
N PHE A 301 -8.12 5.85 -32.34
CA PHE A 301 -7.76 4.79 -33.31
C PHE A 301 -8.87 3.73 -33.37
N THR A 302 -8.78 2.82 -34.34
CA THR A 302 -9.74 1.70 -34.50
C THR A 302 -9.66 0.78 -33.28
N GLY A 303 -10.67 0.83 -32.41
CA GLY A 303 -10.72 0.09 -31.13
C GLY A 303 -10.69 0.95 -29.87
N ALA A 304 -10.49 2.27 -29.97
CA ALA A 304 -10.56 3.20 -28.84
C ALA A 304 -12.01 3.49 -28.44
N LEU A 305 -12.65 2.56 -27.74
CA LEU A 305 -14.09 2.63 -27.36
C LEU A 305 -14.34 3.63 -26.21
N SER A 306 -13.35 3.86 -25.36
CA SER A 306 -13.43 4.76 -24.22
C SER A 306 -12.12 5.53 -24.05
N ARG A 307 -12.17 6.66 -23.31
CA ARG A 307 -10.99 7.38 -22.86
C ARG A 307 -10.21 6.54 -21.85
N ARG A 308 -8.86 6.56 -21.95
CA ARG A 308 -7.97 5.90 -20.99
C ARG A 308 -6.80 6.80 -20.61
N ALA A 309 -6.51 6.90 -19.32
CA ALA A 309 -5.33 7.59 -18.81
C ALA A 309 -4.05 6.84 -19.16
N GLY A 310 -2.95 7.58 -19.39
CA GLY A 310 -1.65 7.02 -19.69
C GLY A 310 -0.77 6.83 -18.46
N ARG A 311 0.34 6.08 -18.61
CA ARG A 311 1.31 5.80 -17.54
C ARG A 311 1.93 7.08 -16.96
N PHE A 312 2.08 8.14 -17.73
CA PHE A 312 2.56 9.43 -17.22
C PHE A 312 1.54 10.10 -16.28
N GLU A 313 0.24 9.95 -16.54
CA GLU A 313 -0.81 10.42 -15.63
C GLU A 313 -0.82 9.61 -14.33
N GLU A 314 -0.68 8.27 -14.43
CA GLU A 314 -0.60 7.37 -13.27
C GLU A 314 0.63 7.65 -12.39
N ALA A 315 1.73 8.13 -13.00
CA ALA A 315 2.99 8.42 -12.32
C ALA A 315 3.05 9.82 -11.72
N ASP A 316 2.01 10.64 -11.86
CA ASP A 316 2.04 12.03 -11.38
C ASP A 316 2.30 12.13 -9.86
N GLY A 317 3.19 13.04 -9.48
CA GLY A 317 3.69 13.15 -8.10
C GLY A 317 4.68 12.05 -7.67
N GLY A 318 5.04 11.12 -8.56
CA GLY A 318 5.89 9.97 -8.30
C GLY A 318 7.06 9.81 -9.26
N THR A 319 7.29 8.56 -9.66
CA THR A 319 8.39 8.18 -10.57
C THR A 319 7.87 7.23 -11.64
N ILE A 320 8.26 7.48 -12.89
CA ILE A 320 8.12 6.51 -13.98
C ILE A 320 9.47 5.86 -14.29
N PHE A 321 9.48 4.55 -14.41
CA PHE A 321 10.62 3.76 -14.88
C PHE A 321 10.33 3.20 -16.26
N LEU A 322 11.10 3.65 -17.25
CA LEU A 322 11.00 3.25 -18.66
C LEU A 322 12.11 2.25 -18.96
N ASP A 323 11.78 0.98 -19.00
CA ASP A 323 12.75 -0.08 -19.35
C ASP A 323 12.81 -0.23 -20.88
N GLU A 324 14.00 -0.55 -21.37
CA GLU A 324 14.33 -0.71 -22.81
C GLU A 324 13.91 0.52 -23.64
N ILE A 325 14.36 1.71 -23.21
CA ILE A 325 14.01 3.01 -23.83
C ILE A 325 14.43 3.08 -25.31
N GLY A 326 15.42 2.30 -25.73
CA GLY A 326 15.87 2.20 -27.13
C GLY A 326 14.85 1.59 -28.08
N GLU A 327 13.76 0.99 -27.55
CA GLU A 327 12.69 0.38 -28.36
C GLU A 327 11.56 1.36 -28.71
N LEU A 328 11.65 2.62 -28.25
CA LEU A 328 10.62 3.62 -28.54
C LEU A 328 10.59 4.02 -30.01
N THR A 329 9.39 4.14 -30.57
CA THR A 329 9.16 4.67 -31.90
C THR A 329 9.57 6.16 -32.00
N PRO A 330 9.93 6.68 -33.17
CA PRO A 330 10.28 8.08 -33.34
C PRO A 330 9.20 9.06 -32.85
N SER A 331 7.92 8.71 -33.00
CA SER A 331 6.79 9.50 -32.50
C SER A 331 6.75 9.52 -30.97
N ALA A 332 6.89 8.36 -30.32
CA ALA A 332 6.96 8.27 -28.85
C ALA A 332 8.19 9.00 -28.30
N GLN A 333 9.34 8.95 -28.99
CA GLN A 333 10.53 9.71 -28.62
C GLN A 333 10.27 11.23 -28.63
N ALA A 334 9.56 11.76 -29.62
CA ALA A 334 9.22 13.18 -29.69
C ALA A 334 8.30 13.63 -28.55
N LYS A 335 7.29 12.83 -28.22
CA LYS A 335 6.39 13.10 -27.08
C LYS A 335 7.12 13.01 -25.72
N LEU A 336 8.00 12.01 -25.56
CA LEU A 336 8.82 11.88 -24.35
C LEU A 336 9.74 13.08 -24.16
N LEU A 337 10.34 13.59 -25.23
CA LEU A 337 11.17 14.79 -25.19
C LEU A 337 10.38 15.98 -24.64
N ARG A 338 9.13 16.16 -25.09
CA ARG A 338 8.25 17.23 -24.60
C ARG A 338 7.95 17.07 -23.10
N VAL A 339 7.70 15.86 -22.62
CA VAL A 339 7.53 15.58 -21.17
C VAL A 339 8.80 15.96 -20.39
N LEU A 340 9.99 15.62 -20.91
CA LEU A 340 11.27 15.93 -20.25
C LEU A 340 11.57 17.43 -20.20
N GLN A 341 11.14 18.21 -21.21
CA GLN A 341 11.41 19.64 -21.32
C GLN A 341 10.34 20.51 -20.67
N GLU A 342 9.07 20.22 -20.99
CA GLU A 342 7.93 21.09 -20.66
C GLU A 342 7.07 20.55 -19.51
N ARG A 343 7.33 19.30 -19.06
CA ARG A 343 6.51 18.63 -18.05
C ARG A 343 5.04 18.51 -18.44
N CYS A 344 4.78 18.38 -19.74
CA CYS A 344 3.44 18.23 -20.28
C CYS A 344 3.43 17.35 -21.52
N PHE A 345 2.26 16.82 -21.86
CA PHE A 345 2.01 16.04 -23.06
C PHE A 345 0.53 16.12 -23.45
N GLU A 346 0.18 15.54 -24.59
CA GLU A 346 -1.18 15.42 -25.11
C GLU A 346 -1.53 13.93 -25.29
N ARG A 347 -2.76 13.53 -24.97
CA ARG A 347 -3.24 12.18 -25.26
C ARG A 347 -3.29 11.93 -26.77
N VAL A 348 -3.23 10.66 -27.15
CA VAL A 348 -3.44 10.28 -28.55
C VAL A 348 -4.87 10.65 -28.96
N GLY A 349 -5.00 11.44 -30.04
CA GLY A 349 -6.29 11.93 -30.53
C GLY A 349 -6.84 13.17 -29.81
N SER A 350 -6.03 13.87 -29.00
CA SER A 350 -6.40 15.10 -28.32
C SER A 350 -5.32 16.17 -28.48
N ASN A 351 -5.75 17.43 -28.42
CA ASN A 351 -4.87 18.60 -28.34
C ASN A 351 -4.87 19.22 -26.93
N GLU A 352 -5.50 18.56 -25.94
CA GLU A 352 -5.53 19.01 -24.57
C GLU A 352 -4.19 18.74 -23.90
N THR A 353 -3.53 19.80 -23.41
CA THR A 353 -2.22 19.72 -22.74
C THR A 353 -2.40 19.31 -21.29
N ILE A 354 -1.80 18.20 -20.90
CA ILE A 354 -1.80 17.64 -19.54
C ILE A 354 -0.44 17.93 -18.91
N LYS A 355 -0.44 18.61 -17.76
CA LYS A 355 0.78 18.88 -16.98
C LYS A 355 0.98 17.79 -15.94
N VAL A 356 2.23 17.31 -15.81
CA VAL A 356 2.61 16.26 -14.86
C VAL A 356 3.94 16.60 -14.17
N ASN A 357 4.06 16.19 -12.92
CA ASN A 357 5.28 16.31 -12.15
C ASN A 357 5.85 14.93 -11.83
N VAL A 358 6.53 14.33 -12.79
CA VAL A 358 7.04 12.97 -12.73
C VAL A 358 8.56 12.96 -12.76
N ARG A 359 9.19 12.15 -11.90
CA ARG A 359 10.61 11.80 -11.98
C ARG A 359 10.80 10.68 -13.00
N ILE A 360 11.74 10.85 -13.94
CA ILE A 360 11.95 9.87 -15.02
C ILE A 360 13.24 9.10 -14.77
N LEU A 361 13.14 7.76 -14.74
CA LEU A 361 14.24 6.81 -14.76
C LEU A 361 14.13 6.02 -16.06
N ALA A 362 15.18 5.97 -16.86
CA ALA A 362 15.21 5.22 -18.11
C ALA A 362 16.28 4.13 -18.05
N ALA A 363 16.04 2.99 -18.68
CA ALA A 363 17.01 1.91 -18.75
C ALA A 363 17.11 1.34 -20.18
N THR A 364 18.28 0.87 -20.54
CA THR A 364 18.51 0.15 -21.80
C THR A 364 19.77 -0.72 -21.74
N HIS A 365 19.78 -1.76 -22.54
CA HIS A 365 20.97 -2.54 -22.83
C HIS A 365 21.64 -2.12 -24.14
N ARG A 366 20.96 -1.30 -24.97
CA ARG A 366 21.47 -0.84 -26.27
C ARG A 366 22.42 0.34 -26.12
N ASN A 367 23.35 0.47 -27.04
CA ASN A 367 24.18 1.68 -27.15
C ASN A 367 23.39 2.80 -27.83
N LEU A 368 22.87 3.75 -27.06
CA LEU A 368 22.08 4.86 -27.59
C LEU A 368 22.91 5.79 -28.49
N GLN A 369 24.25 5.88 -28.31
CA GLN A 369 25.11 6.71 -29.17
C GLN A 369 25.17 6.14 -30.59
N ASP A 370 25.30 4.81 -30.72
CA ASP A 370 25.28 4.14 -32.02
C ASP A 370 23.90 4.29 -32.68
N MET A 371 22.83 4.26 -31.89
CA MET A 371 21.47 4.50 -32.38
C MET A 371 21.23 5.94 -32.85
N VAL A 372 21.85 6.92 -32.20
CA VAL A 372 21.83 8.33 -32.66
C VAL A 372 22.60 8.44 -33.98
N ALA A 373 23.79 7.83 -34.07
CA ALA A 373 24.58 7.84 -35.30
C ALA A 373 23.86 7.18 -36.48
N SER A 374 23.06 6.15 -36.23
CA SER A 374 22.23 5.46 -37.26
C SER A 374 20.88 6.15 -37.53
N GLY A 375 20.54 7.22 -36.82
CA GLY A 375 19.28 7.96 -36.97
C GLY A 375 18.04 7.24 -36.40
N THR A 376 18.22 6.15 -35.66
CA THR A 376 17.10 5.38 -35.04
C THR A 376 16.69 5.94 -33.67
N PHE A 377 17.54 6.78 -33.06
CA PHE A 377 17.24 7.47 -31.80
C PHE A 377 17.56 8.97 -31.95
N ARG A 378 16.68 9.83 -31.42
CA ARG A 378 16.87 11.29 -31.54
C ARG A 378 18.01 11.76 -30.65
N GLU A 379 18.86 12.60 -31.18
CA GLU A 379 20.01 13.19 -30.48
C GLU A 379 19.57 14.11 -29.32
N ASP A 380 18.52 14.94 -29.54
CA ASP A 380 17.98 15.83 -28.51
C ASP A 380 17.41 15.07 -27.30
N LEU A 381 16.74 13.94 -27.51
CA LEU A 381 16.24 13.06 -26.47
C LEU A 381 17.40 12.38 -25.72
N PHE A 382 18.43 11.92 -26.45
CA PHE A 382 19.61 11.30 -25.82
C PHE A 382 20.25 12.23 -24.79
N TYR A 383 20.53 13.50 -25.14
CA TYR A 383 21.14 14.45 -24.20
C TYR A 383 20.24 14.77 -23.00
N ARG A 384 18.92 14.73 -23.16
CA ARG A 384 17.98 14.96 -22.04
C ARG A 384 17.83 13.73 -21.12
N LEU A 385 18.04 12.52 -21.63
CA LEU A 385 18.06 11.30 -20.83
C LEU A 385 19.41 11.07 -20.16
N ASN A 386 20.51 11.34 -20.86
CA ASN A 386 21.89 11.09 -20.42
C ASN A 386 22.43 12.18 -19.48
N VAL A 387 21.62 12.63 -18.51
CA VAL A 387 22.05 13.62 -17.50
C VAL A 387 22.85 12.96 -16.39
N PHE A 388 22.37 11.82 -15.88
CA PHE A 388 23.07 11.05 -14.85
C PHE A 388 23.08 9.58 -15.24
N PRO A 389 24.13 9.11 -15.96
CA PRO A 389 24.25 7.70 -16.32
C PRO A 389 24.75 6.85 -15.14
N ILE A 390 24.11 5.69 -14.94
CA ILE A 390 24.57 4.64 -14.01
C ILE A 390 24.78 3.37 -14.82
N THR A 391 26.03 2.93 -14.96
CA THR A 391 26.36 1.68 -15.66
C THR A 391 26.45 0.55 -14.65
N ILE A 392 25.63 -0.48 -14.82
CA ILE A 392 25.66 -1.69 -14.00
C ILE A 392 26.61 -2.69 -14.68
N PRO A 393 27.67 -3.15 -13.99
CA PRO A 393 28.59 -4.10 -14.56
C PRO A 393 27.93 -5.46 -14.81
N PRO A 394 28.32 -6.20 -15.84
CA PRO A 394 27.85 -7.57 -16.05
C PRO A 394 28.32 -8.51 -14.94
N LEU A 395 27.63 -9.62 -14.73
CA LEU A 395 27.87 -10.53 -13.60
C LEU A 395 29.31 -11.11 -13.61
N ARG A 396 29.88 -11.37 -14.78
CA ARG A 396 31.27 -11.84 -14.95
C ARG A 396 32.34 -10.88 -14.40
N GLU A 397 32.03 -9.59 -14.26
CA GLU A 397 32.93 -8.57 -13.72
C GLU A 397 32.76 -8.35 -12.22
N ARG A 398 31.78 -9.02 -11.59
CA ARG A 398 31.46 -8.87 -10.15
C ARG A 398 32.16 -9.90 -9.26
N GLY A 399 32.98 -10.80 -9.85
CA GLY A 399 33.78 -11.76 -9.10
C GLY A 399 32.98 -12.60 -8.10
N ASN A 400 33.27 -12.51 -6.82
CA ASN A 400 32.63 -13.33 -5.78
C ASN A 400 31.14 -13.03 -5.55
N ASP A 401 30.58 -11.97 -6.13
CA ASP A 401 29.15 -11.71 -6.04
C ASP A 401 28.31 -12.86 -6.64
N ILE A 402 28.90 -13.62 -7.59
CA ILE A 402 28.28 -14.82 -8.17
C ILE A 402 27.91 -15.82 -7.07
N LEU A 403 28.81 -16.08 -6.13
CA LEU A 403 28.58 -17.02 -5.03
C LEU A 403 27.54 -16.49 -4.05
N ILE A 404 27.62 -15.21 -3.70
CA ILE A 404 26.67 -14.56 -2.79
C ILE A 404 25.26 -14.60 -3.38
N LEU A 405 25.13 -14.36 -4.68
CA LEU A 405 23.86 -14.45 -5.40
C LEU A 405 23.36 -15.89 -5.49
N ALA A 406 24.26 -16.84 -5.77
CA ALA A 406 23.91 -18.27 -5.83
C ALA A 406 23.38 -18.76 -4.48
N ASP A 407 24.07 -18.44 -3.37
CA ASP A 407 23.63 -18.79 -2.03
C ASP A 407 22.27 -18.14 -1.67
N HIS A 408 22.09 -16.88 -2.07
CA HIS A 408 20.81 -16.19 -1.86
C HIS A 408 19.67 -16.86 -2.61
N PHE A 409 19.84 -17.17 -3.89
CA PHE A 409 18.80 -17.85 -4.69
C PHE A 409 18.56 -19.27 -4.19
N ASN A 410 19.62 -19.98 -3.79
CA ASN A 410 19.52 -21.30 -3.18
C ASN A 410 18.61 -21.26 -1.93
N ALA A 411 18.89 -20.36 -1.00
CA ALA A 411 18.07 -20.20 0.21
C ALA A 411 16.64 -19.74 -0.09
N HIS A 412 16.46 -18.89 -1.11
CA HIS A 412 15.14 -18.39 -1.54
C HIS A 412 14.27 -19.52 -2.08
N PHE A 413 14.77 -20.27 -3.06
CA PHE A 413 14.00 -21.34 -3.69
C PHE A 413 13.80 -22.56 -2.77
N ALA A 414 14.77 -22.90 -1.91
CA ALA A 414 14.60 -23.93 -0.89
C ALA A 414 13.43 -23.59 0.06
N LYS A 415 13.35 -22.33 0.50
CA LYS A 415 12.24 -21.84 1.33
C LYS A 415 10.89 -21.88 0.60
N GLU A 416 10.87 -21.51 -0.67
CA GLU A 416 9.65 -21.50 -1.49
C GLU A 416 9.11 -22.91 -1.73
N GLN A 417 10.02 -23.88 -1.91
CA GLN A 417 9.68 -25.28 -2.09
C GLN A 417 9.46 -26.04 -0.78
N GLY A 418 9.74 -25.42 0.36
CA GLY A 418 9.57 -26.04 1.69
C GLY A 418 10.58 -27.16 1.96
N VAL A 419 11.77 -27.11 1.33
CA VAL A 419 12.87 -28.05 1.54
C VAL A 419 13.99 -27.41 2.34
N ASP A 420 14.84 -28.26 2.96
CA ASP A 420 16.06 -27.76 3.58
C ASP A 420 17.02 -27.17 2.54
N VAL A 421 17.74 -26.10 2.89
CA VAL A 421 18.67 -25.44 1.98
C VAL A 421 19.79 -26.40 1.59
N PRO A 422 19.89 -26.82 0.30
CA PRO A 422 20.93 -27.74 -0.12
C PRO A 422 22.30 -27.07 -0.07
N SER A 423 23.34 -27.84 0.27
CA SER A 423 24.71 -27.41 0.13
C SER A 423 25.13 -27.44 -1.34
N ILE A 424 26.02 -26.54 -1.77
CA ILE A 424 26.55 -26.54 -3.14
C ILE A 424 27.91 -27.23 -3.14
N ALA A 425 28.04 -28.31 -3.91
CA ALA A 425 29.30 -29.04 -4.02
C ALA A 425 30.41 -28.18 -4.65
N THR A 426 31.67 -28.34 -4.21
CA THR A 426 32.81 -27.58 -4.72
C THR A 426 32.95 -27.62 -6.25
N PRO A 427 32.78 -28.76 -6.94
CA PRO A 427 32.77 -28.79 -8.41
C PRO A 427 31.70 -27.89 -9.03
N ALA A 428 30.49 -27.83 -8.44
CA ALA A 428 29.41 -26.96 -8.89
C ALA A 428 29.76 -25.48 -8.69
N LEU A 429 30.34 -25.10 -7.52
CA LEU A 429 30.82 -23.74 -7.26
C LEU A 429 31.83 -23.27 -8.30
N ASN A 430 32.80 -24.13 -8.66
CA ASN A 430 33.80 -23.84 -9.67
C ASN A 430 33.18 -23.59 -11.06
N LEU A 431 32.15 -24.35 -11.41
CA LEU A 431 31.42 -24.13 -12.66
C LEU A 431 30.69 -22.77 -12.65
N LEU A 432 30.01 -22.43 -11.56
CA LEU A 432 29.31 -21.15 -11.40
C LEU A 432 30.28 -19.96 -11.53
N LEU A 433 31.49 -20.05 -10.94
CA LEU A 433 32.51 -18.99 -10.97
C LEU A 433 33.14 -18.79 -12.35
N ASN A 434 33.36 -19.87 -13.09
CA ASN A 434 34.07 -19.84 -14.36
C ASN A 434 33.18 -19.58 -15.58
N TYR A 435 31.88 -19.57 -15.40
CA TYR A 435 30.94 -19.32 -16.50
C TYR A 435 30.77 -17.83 -16.76
N GLY A 436 30.58 -17.47 -18.03
CA GLY A 436 30.54 -16.07 -18.47
C GLY A 436 29.21 -15.33 -18.24
N TRP A 437 28.15 -16.04 -17.86
CA TRP A 437 26.82 -15.50 -17.54
C TRP A 437 26.29 -14.51 -18.58
N PRO A 438 26.08 -14.89 -19.84
CA PRO A 438 25.54 -13.98 -20.87
C PRO A 438 24.15 -13.43 -20.50
N GLY A 439 23.32 -14.19 -19.78
CA GLY A 439 22.03 -13.75 -19.23
C GLY A 439 22.13 -13.15 -17.83
N ASN A 440 23.36 -12.92 -17.33
CA ASN A 440 23.64 -12.26 -16.06
C ASN A 440 22.90 -12.88 -14.84
N VAL A 441 22.34 -12.02 -13.97
CA VAL A 441 21.67 -12.45 -12.73
C VAL A 441 20.40 -13.25 -13.03
N ARG A 442 19.68 -12.92 -14.11
CA ARG A 442 18.45 -13.67 -14.49
C ARG A 442 18.80 -15.12 -14.90
N GLU A 443 19.89 -15.33 -15.60
CA GLU A 443 20.33 -16.69 -15.97
C GLU A 443 20.80 -17.46 -14.72
N LEU A 444 21.53 -16.80 -13.81
CA LEU A 444 21.95 -17.41 -12.54
C LEU A 444 20.73 -17.79 -11.68
N GLU A 445 19.74 -16.91 -11.57
CA GLU A 445 18.48 -17.14 -10.85
C GLU A 445 17.76 -18.40 -11.37
N ASN A 446 17.52 -18.47 -12.68
CA ASN A 446 16.88 -19.63 -13.32
C ASN A 446 17.70 -20.92 -13.16
N THR A 447 19.03 -20.78 -13.20
CA THR A 447 19.95 -21.92 -13.01
C THR A 447 19.84 -22.47 -11.58
N MET A 448 19.82 -21.60 -10.58
CA MET A 448 19.72 -22.00 -9.18
C MET A 448 18.32 -22.56 -8.86
N GLU A 449 17.26 -21.97 -9.40
CA GLU A 449 15.90 -22.51 -9.27
C GLU A 449 15.84 -23.97 -9.74
N ARG A 450 16.34 -24.22 -10.95
CA ARG A 450 16.39 -25.57 -11.51
C ARG A 450 17.28 -26.51 -10.68
N ALA A 451 18.44 -26.02 -10.22
CA ALA A 451 19.37 -26.83 -9.43
C ALA A 451 18.77 -27.27 -8.08
N VAL A 452 18.03 -26.37 -7.40
CA VAL A 452 17.32 -26.69 -6.14
C VAL A 452 16.22 -27.74 -6.37
N LEU A 453 15.46 -27.62 -7.49
CA LEU A 453 14.42 -28.58 -7.86
C LEU A 453 14.99 -29.98 -8.15
N LEU A 454 16.21 -30.06 -8.67
CA LEU A 454 16.85 -31.32 -9.04
C LEU A 454 17.75 -31.88 -7.93
N ALA A 455 18.00 -31.09 -6.86
CA ALA A 455 18.90 -31.49 -5.78
C ALA A 455 18.30 -32.63 -4.96
N ASP A 456 18.75 -33.83 -5.24
CA ASP A 456 18.52 -35.00 -4.41
C ASP A 456 19.50 -35.00 -3.23
N GLU A 457 19.11 -35.58 -2.08
CA GLU A 457 19.96 -35.72 -0.89
C GLU A 457 20.48 -34.41 -0.25
N GLY A 458 19.87 -33.24 -0.59
CA GLY A 458 20.26 -31.94 0.00
C GLY A 458 21.60 -31.40 -0.48
N VAL A 459 22.08 -31.80 -1.66
CA VAL A 459 23.33 -31.31 -2.27
C VAL A 459 23.14 -30.97 -3.74
N ILE A 460 23.57 -29.77 -4.14
CA ILE A 460 23.63 -29.36 -5.55
C ILE A 460 24.98 -29.80 -6.13
N HIS A 461 24.95 -30.78 -7.01
CA HIS A 461 26.10 -31.28 -7.73
C HIS A 461 26.25 -30.62 -9.11
N SER A 462 27.42 -30.79 -9.74
CA SER A 462 27.71 -30.26 -11.07
C SER A 462 26.73 -30.75 -12.15
N TYR A 463 26.22 -31.96 -12.05
CA TYR A 463 25.25 -32.54 -13.00
C TYR A 463 23.83 -31.99 -12.84
N HIS A 464 23.50 -31.29 -11.73
CA HIS A 464 22.23 -30.56 -11.57
C HIS A 464 22.25 -29.23 -12.33
N LEU A 465 23.46 -28.72 -12.66
CA LEU A 465 23.61 -27.50 -13.43
C LEU A 465 23.41 -27.74 -14.94
N PRO A 466 22.93 -26.73 -15.68
CA PRO A 466 22.78 -26.85 -17.12
C PRO A 466 24.06 -27.23 -17.86
N ILE A 467 23.94 -27.98 -18.94
CA ILE A 467 25.08 -28.49 -19.74
C ILE A 467 25.99 -27.36 -20.26
N ASN A 468 25.44 -26.19 -20.57
CA ASN A 468 26.21 -25.04 -21.06
C ASN A 468 27.18 -24.45 -20.01
N LEU A 469 26.96 -24.67 -18.71
CA LEU A 469 27.91 -24.32 -17.67
C LEU A 469 29.06 -25.30 -17.56
N GLN A 470 28.91 -26.48 -18.11
CA GLN A 470 29.93 -27.51 -18.04
C GLN A 470 31.06 -27.19 -19.03
N PRO A 471 32.34 -27.28 -18.65
CA PRO A 471 33.43 -27.00 -19.55
C PRO A 471 33.33 -27.91 -20.77
N VAL A 472 33.29 -27.31 -21.96
CA VAL A 472 33.54 -28.04 -23.19
C VAL A 472 34.99 -28.50 -23.08
N VAL A 473 35.20 -29.78 -22.83
CA VAL A 473 36.54 -30.37 -22.97
C VAL A 473 36.92 -30.15 -24.44
N LEU A 474 37.87 -29.23 -24.67
CA LEU A 474 38.43 -28.97 -25.99
C LEU A 474 39.19 -30.24 -26.46
N GLY A 475 38.49 -31.12 -27.08
CA GLY A 475 38.99 -32.35 -27.65
C GLY A 475 37.80 -33.15 -28.14
N GLU A 476 37.47 -32.98 -29.44
CA GLU A 476 36.45 -33.69 -30.22
C GLU A 476 35.02 -33.71 -29.59
N ALA A 477 34.08 -33.19 -30.36
CA ALA A 477 32.65 -33.19 -30.01
C ALA A 477 32.14 -34.63 -29.83
N VAL A 478 32.30 -35.18 -28.63
CA VAL A 478 31.71 -36.47 -28.27
C VAL A 478 30.28 -36.20 -27.82
N THR A 479 29.38 -36.08 -28.77
CA THR A 479 27.94 -36.02 -28.57
C THR A 479 27.42 -37.44 -28.43
N GLY A 480 27.25 -37.92 -27.19
CA GLY A 480 26.66 -39.25 -26.97
C GLY A 480 26.44 -39.55 -25.48
N LEU A 481 25.57 -40.51 -25.22
CA LEU A 481 25.25 -41.00 -23.88
C LEU A 481 26.51 -41.45 -23.11
N GLU A 482 27.49 -42.06 -23.78
CA GLU A 482 28.75 -42.49 -23.17
C GLU A 482 29.61 -41.34 -22.64
N ALA A 483 29.63 -40.19 -23.30
CA ALA A 483 30.37 -39.01 -22.82
C ALA A 483 29.72 -38.41 -21.56
N GLN A 484 28.40 -38.38 -21.50
CA GLN A 484 27.67 -37.92 -20.33
C GLN A 484 27.88 -38.86 -19.15
N LEU A 485 27.81 -40.18 -19.37
CA LEU A 485 28.08 -41.18 -18.34
C LEU A 485 29.54 -41.12 -17.86
N THR A 486 30.51 -40.93 -18.75
CA THR A 486 31.94 -40.78 -18.41
C THR A 486 32.18 -39.56 -17.50
N LYS A 487 31.48 -38.49 -17.76
CA LYS A 487 31.60 -37.27 -16.98
C LYS A 487 30.93 -37.38 -15.58
N VAL A 488 29.74 -37.91 -15.51
CA VAL A 488 29.06 -38.17 -14.22
C VAL A 488 29.93 -39.12 -13.37
N GLU A 489 30.51 -40.15 -14.01
CA GLU A 489 31.41 -41.06 -13.34
C GLU A 489 32.67 -40.37 -12.81
N TYR A 490 33.31 -39.50 -13.59
CA TYR A 490 34.46 -38.68 -13.19
C TYR A 490 34.14 -37.80 -11.98
N ASP A 491 33.03 -37.03 -12.06
CA ASP A 491 32.59 -36.11 -11.02
C ASP A 491 32.30 -36.85 -9.69
N MET A 492 31.61 -38.00 -9.75
CA MET A 492 31.35 -38.84 -8.58
C MET A 492 32.64 -39.37 -7.92
N ILE A 493 33.65 -39.75 -8.73
CA ILE A 493 34.93 -40.21 -8.21
C ILE A 493 35.70 -39.07 -7.54
N VAL A 494 35.74 -37.89 -8.17
CA VAL A 494 36.42 -36.69 -7.61
C VAL A 494 35.80 -36.27 -6.30
N GLU A 495 34.47 -36.27 -6.23
CA GLU A 495 33.73 -35.91 -5.03
C GLU A 495 33.99 -36.91 -3.88
N ALA A 496 33.90 -38.19 -4.15
CA ALA A 496 34.16 -39.22 -3.15
C ALA A 496 35.61 -39.13 -2.62
N LEU A 497 36.61 -38.87 -3.49
CA LEU A 497 37.99 -38.67 -3.08
C LEU A 497 38.17 -37.38 -2.24
N SER A 498 37.51 -36.29 -2.62
CA SER A 498 37.53 -35.03 -1.88
C SER A 498 36.91 -35.16 -0.48
N ARG A 499 35.74 -35.80 -0.38
CA ARG A 499 35.03 -36.03 0.88
C ARG A 499 35.80 -36.91 1.87
N HIS A 500 36.53 -37.90 1.35
CA HIS A 500 37.35 -38.81 2.15
C HIS A 500 38.85 -38.47 2.15
N GLN A 501 39.20 -37.21 1.83
CA GLN A 501 40.58 -36.70 1.89
C GLN A 501 41.60 -37.63 1.19
N GLY A 502 41.22 -38.16 0.03
CA GLY A 502 42.08 -39.06 -0.75
C GLY A 502 42.17 -40.51 -0.21
N ASN A 503 41.34 -40.92 0.72
CA ASN A 503 41.24 -42.29 1.20
C ASN A 503 40.46 -43.17 0.19
N ILE A 504 41.20 -43.87 -0.68
CA ILE A 504 40.65 -44.66 -1.76
C ILE A 504 39.69 -45.77 -1.24
N SER A 505 39.96 -46.34 -0.08
CA SER A 505 39.09 -47.44 0.47
C SER A 505 37.74 -46.92 0.93
N GLN A 506 37.68 -45.76 1.56
CA GLN A 506 36.44 -45.14 2.01
C GLN A 506 35.66 -44.55 0.81
N ALA A 507 36.34 -43.90 -0.15
CA ALA A 507 35.73 -43.41 -1.38
C ALA A 507 35.13 -44.55 -2.20
N ALA A 508 35.80 -45.70 -2.32
CA ALA A 508 35.29 -46.89 -3.00
C ALA A 508 34.03 -47.48 -2.28
N ALA A 509 34.01 -47.49 -0.96
CA ALA A 509 32.86 -47.93 -0.18
C ALA A 509 31.65 -47.01 -0.40
N GLN A 510 31.85 -45.70 -0.41
CA GLN A 510 30.79 -44.72 -0.70
C GLN A 510 30.19 -44.91 -2.10
N LEU A 511 31.04 -45.20 -3.10
CA LEU A 511 30.60 -45.42 -4.49
C LEU A 511 30.10 -46.87 -4.73
N SER A 512 29.94 -47.67 -3.67
CA SER A 512 29.49 -49.07 -3.76
C SER A 512 30.33 -49.93 -4.72
N MET A 513 31.67 -49.64 -4.82
CA MET A 513 32.59 -50.37 -5.68
C MET A 513 33.82 -50.88 -4.93
N THR A 514 34.55 -51.84 -5.53
CA THR A 514 35.79 -52.33 -4.89
C THR A 514 36.91 -51.30 -5.05
N ARG A 515 37.85 -51.26 -4.08
CA ARG A 515 39.07 -50.42 -4.16
C ARG A 515 39.82 -50.60 -5.45
N ARG A 516 39.88 -51.87 -5.99
CA ARG A 516 40.53 -52.18 -7.26
C ARG A 516 39.83 -51.53 -8.45
N THR A 517 38.52 -51.58 -8.45
CA THR A 517 37.69 -50.95 -9.53
C THR A 517 37.87 -49.43 -9.52
N LEU A 518 37.86 -48.80 -8.33
CA LEU A 518 38.08 -47.35 -8.22
C LEU A 518 39.48 -46.97 -8.67
N SER A 519 40.51 -47.73 -8.31
CA SER A 519 41.89 -47.45 -8.76
C SER A 519 42.04 -47.53 -10.24
N LEU A 520 41.45 -48.53 -10.93
CA LEU A 520 41.47 -48.63 -12.40
C LEU A 520 40.74 -47.46 -13.08
N ARG A 521 39.61 -47.00 -12.50
CA ARG A 521 38.89 -45.82 -13.00
C ARG A 521 39.65 -44.53 -12.78
N MET A 522 40.31 -44.39 -11.63
CA MET A 522 41.21 -43.26 -11.37
C MET A 522 42.38 -43.20 -12.37
N GLU A 523 42.94 -44.35 -12.70
CA GLU A 523 44.01 -44.44 -13.72
C GLU A 523 43.48 -44.04 -15.11
N LYS A 524 42.29 -44.52 -15.48
CA LYS A 524 41.61 -44.13 -16.71
C LYS A 524 41.40 -42.62 -16.83
N TYR A 525 41.09 -41.95 -15.70
CA TYR A 525 40.82 -40.51 -15.65
C TYR A 525 42.02 -39.69 -15.20
N GLN A 526 43.20 -40.28 -15.07
CA GLN A 526 44.44 -39.64 -14.62
C GLN A 526 44.30 -38.90 -13.27
N LEU A 527 43.49 -39.41 -12.36
CA LEU A 527 43.27 -38.81 -11.03
C LEU A 527 44.30 -39.30 -10.05
N ASP A 528 45.04 -38.34 -9.38
CA ASP A 528 45.93 -38.67 -8.31
C ASP A 528 45.24 -38.38 -6.95
N TYR A 529 45.00 -39.43 -6.15
CA TYR A 529 44.36 -39.33 -4.82
C TYR A 529 45.19 -38.46 -3.84
N LYS A 530 46.48 -38.25 -4.06
CA LYS A 530 47.37 -37.44 -3.21
C LYS A 530 47.02 -35.96 -3.27
N THR A 531 46.43 -35.48 -4.38
CA THR A 531 46.01 -34.09 -4.56
C THR A 531 44.84 -33.71 -3.66
N TYR A 532 44.08 -34.70 -3.18
CA TYR A 532 42.90 -34.52 -2.31
C TYR A 532 43.24 -34.68 -0.81
N ARG A 533 44.51 -34.92 -0.43
CA ARG A 533 44.94 -34.94 0.99
C ARG A 533 45.11 -33.52 1.49
N CYS A 534 44.43 -33.16 2.60
CA CYS A 534 44.75 -31.93 3.31
C CYS A 534 46.24 -31.94 3.68
N ARG A 535 47.01 -30.94 3.21
CA ARG A 535 48.35 -30.66 3.76
C ARG A 535 48.13 -30.10 5.17
N HIS A 536 48.53 -30.90 6.20
CA HIS A 536 48.75 -30.40 7.55
C HIS A 536 49.92 -29.42 7.59
#